data_66b71d811828a327082067840238d9df
#
_entry.id   66b71d811828a327082067840238d9df
#
_cell.length_a   1.000
_cell.length_b   1.000
_cell.length_c   1.000
_cell.angle_alpha   90.00
_cell.angle_beta   90.00
_cell.angle_gamma   90.00
#
_symmetry.space_group_name_H-M   'P 1'
#
loop_
_entity.id
_entity.type
_entity.pdbx_description
1 polymer ?
#
loop_
_entity_poly.entity_id
_entity_poly.type
_entity_poly.pdbx_seq_one_letter_code
_entity_poly.pdbx_strand_id
1 'polypeptide(L)'
;MIQEHAAEFVDLRFTDPKGKWHHTTQTVSTIEDDTFVEGFMFDGSSIQGWKAINESDMVLLPDPETAVMDPFSAKPQLILFCDIIDPKTGNFYNRDPRSTAKLAEAYLKEAGFGDTAFFGPEAEFFIFDNVQFGTGPNFGTYQLDSIEGPGASMKAYPEGNMGHRPVVKGGYFPVPPVDSEHDLRAEMLSTMGEMGLPIEKHHHEVAQSQHELGTKFDTLVKSADFMQIYKYCVHNVAHSYGKTATFMPKPISGDNGSGMHVHQSIWKDGKPTFAGDKYADLSEDALFYIGGIIKHAKALNAFTNPSTNSYKRLIPGFEAPVLLAYSAANRSASCRIPHATNPKAKRVEVRFPDPMANPYLAFAAMLMAGLDGIRNKIHPGDAMDKDLYELPKEELAQIPTVCGSLREALEALQEDHAFLLEGGVFTKDQIESYIDIKWPEVYKFEHTPHPVEFEMYYSV
;
A
#
# COMPACT_ATOMS: atom_id res chain seq x y z
N MET A 1 -21.20 -1.26 -21.27
CA MET A 1 -21.06 -0.16 -20.30
C MET A 1 -21.22 1.22 -20.94
N ILE A 2 -20.44 1.63 -21.96
CA ILE A 2 -20.58 2.99 -22.55
C ILE A 2 -22.02 3.30 -22.96
N GLN A 3 -22.65 2.44 -23.77
CA GLN A 3 -24.04 2.63 -24.22
C GLN A 3 -25.07 2.45 -23.11
N GLU A 4 -24.86 1.46 -22.24
CA GLU A 4 -25.75 1.12 -21.13
C GLU A 4 -25.87 2.24 -20.10
N HIS A 5 -24.76 2.88 -19.78
CA HIS A 5 -24.69 3.97 -18.79
C HIS A 5 -24.65 5.36 -19.44
N ALA A 6 -24.83 5.45 -20.76
CA ALA A 6 -24.76 6.69 -21.51
C ALA A 6 -23.50 7.54 -21.19
N ALA A 7 -22.33 6.86 -21.08
CA ALA A 7 -21.11 7.53 -20.77
C ALA A 7 -20.78 8.60 -21.83
N GLU A 8 -20.42 9.81 -21.40
CA GLU A 8 -19.98 10.90 -22.25
C GLU A 8 -18.43 10.93 -22.39
N PHE A 9 -17.73 10.41 -21.36
CA PHE A 9 -16.28 10.41 -21.25
C PHE A 9 -15.71 9.06 -20.87
N VAL A 10 -14.46 8.82 -21.28
CA VAL A 10 -13.64 7.68 -20.86
C VAL A 10 -12.36 8.24 -20.24
N ASP A 11 -12.12 7.88 -18.99
CA ASP A 11 -11.01 8.33 -18.18
C ASP A 11 -9.93 7.24 -18.14
N LEU A 12 -8.81 7.50 -18.80
CA LEU A 12 -7.68 6.61 -18.91
C LEU A 12 -6.76 6.82 -17.72
N ARG A 13 -6.62 5.82 -16.85
CA ARG A 13 -5.86 5.93 -15.60
C ARG A 13 -4.65 5.03 -15.57
N PHE A 14 -3.55 5.53 -15.06
CA PHE A 14 -2.30 4.79 -14.91
C PHE A 14 -1.58 5.20 -13.62
N THR A 15 -0.66 4.36 -13.16
CA THR A 15 0.05 4.57 -11.89
C THR A 15 1.52 4.85 -12.14
N ASP A 16 2.06 5.90 -11.52
CA ASP A 16 3.48 6.24 -11.60
C ASP A 16 4.34 5.38 -10.63
N PRO A 17 5.68 5.44 -10.72
CA PRO A 17 6.56 4.66 -9.84
C PRO A 17 6.36 4.92 -8.34
N LYS A 18 5.87 6.09 -7.95
CA LYS A 18 5.57 6.43 -6.55
C LYS A 18 4.19 5.95 -6.07
N GLY A 19 3.38 5.34 -6.95
CA GLY A 19 2.04 4.85 -6.63
C GLY A 19 0.94 5.89 -6.81
N LYS A 20 1.25 7.07 -7.36
CA LYS A 20 0.25 8.08 -7.66
C LYS A 20 -0.55 7.70 -8.90
N TRP A 21 -1.87 7.80 -8.80
CA TRP A 21 -2.77 7.59 -9.92
C TRP A 21 -2.88 8.87 -10.76
N HIS A 22 -2.58 8.76 -12.04
CA HIS A 22 -2.70 9.81 -13.06
C HIS A 22 -3.84 9.50 -14.00
N HIS A 23 -4.37 10.51 -14.69
CA HIS A 23 -5.41 10.32 -15.67
C HIS A 23 -5.36 11.31 -16.82
N THR A 24 -6.01 10.91 -17.93
CA THR A 24 -6.43 11.78 -19.01
C THR A 24 -7.79 11.33 -19.50
N THR A 25 -8.67 12.29 -19.80
CA THR A 25 -10.06 12.00 -20.16
C THR A 25 -10.27 12.20 -21.67
N GLN A 26 -10.85 11.20 -22.32
CA GLN A 26 -11.24 11.21 -23.73
C GLN A 26 -12.75 11.34 -23.85
N THR A 27 -13.24 11.94 -24.96
CA THR A 27 -14.66 11.86 -25.30
C THR A 27 -14.96 10.45 -25.86
N VAL A 28 -16.16 9.94 -25.60
CA VAL A 28 -16.55 8.61 -26.12
C VAL A 28 -16.44 8.51 -27.64
N SER A 29 -16.60 9.63 -28.37
CA SER A 29 -16.49 9.65 -29.83
C SER A 29 -15.08 9.36 -30.37
N THR A 30 -14.05 9.38 -29.51
CA THR A 30 -12.66 9.03 -29.89
C THR A 30 -12.28 7.60 -29.50
N ILE A 31 -13.20 6.85 -28.93
CA ILE A 31 -12.98 5.45 -28.55
C ILE A 31 -13.49 4.56 -29.67
N GLU A 32 -12.58 3.90 -30.33
CA GLU A 32 -12.83 2.95 -31.42
C GLU A 32 -12.29 1.55 -31.04
N ASP A 33 -12.61 0.53 -31.81
CA ASP A 33 -12.17 -0.85 -31.51
C ASP A 33 -10.64 -0.98 -31.52
N ASP A 34 -9.94 -0.22 -32.35
CA ASP A 34 -8.48 -0.18 -32.44
C ASP A 34 -7.82 0.51 -31.22
N THR A 35 -8.56 1.35 -30.48
CA THR A 35 -8.09 1.98 -29.23
C THR A 35 -7.54 0.95 -28.23
N PHE A 36 -8.12 -0.25 -28.17
CA PHE A 36 -7.71 -1.32 -27.28
C PHE A 36 -6.51 -2.13 -27.78
N VAL A 37 -6.04 -1.82 -29.00
CA VAL A 37 -4.85 -2.44 -29.61
C VAL A 37 -3.73 -1.43 -29.79
N GLU A 38 -4.04 -0.23 -30.23
CA GLU A 38 -3.08 0.83 -30.54
C GLU A 38 -2.86 1.78 -29.34
N GLY A 39 -3.87 1.95 -28.48
CA GLY A 39 -3.84 2.85 -27.34
C GLY A 39 -3.81 4.33 -27.68
N PHE A 40 -3.46 5.17 -26.71
CA PHE A 40 -3.35 6.62 -26.83
C PHE A 40 -1.93 7.10 -26.55
N MET A 41 -1.38 7.92 -27.42
CA MET A 41 -0.08 8.56 -27.22
C MET A 41 -0.13 9.61 -26.12
N PHE A 42 0.91 9.66 -25.29
CA PHE A 42 1.09 10.71 -24.29
C PHE A 42 2.57 11.00 -24.03
N ASP A 43 2.85 12.11 -23.35
CA ASP A 43 4.21 12.53 -22.96
C ASP A 43 4.63 11.85 -21.64
N GLY A 44 5.40 10.78 -21.74
CA GLY A 44 5.96 10.06 -20.57
C GLY A 44 7.07 10.83 -19.86
N SER A 45 7.66 11.89 -20.45
CA SER A 45 8.70 12.69 -19.78
C SER A 45 8.14 13.57 -18.67
N SER A 46 6.84 13.79 -18.67
CA SER A 46 6.13 14.50 -17.60
C SER A 46 5.93 13.65 -16.33
N ILE A 47 6.25 12.36 -16.39
CA ILE A 47 6.15 11.42 -15.26
C ILE A 47 7.53 11.21 -14.63
N GLN A 48 7.65 11.56 -13.35
CA GLN A 48 8.92 11.44 -12.64
C GLN A 48 9.43 9.99 -12.60
N GLY A 49 10.69 9.79 -13.01
CA GLY A 49 11.31 8.48 -13.04
C GLY A 49 11.07 7.67 -14.32
N TRP A 50 10.35 8.25 -15.30
CA TRP A 50 10.14 7.63 -16.61
C TRP A 50 11.12 8.14 -17.65
N LYS A 51 10.64 8.40 -18.86
CA LYS A 51 11.46 8.80 -20.03
C LYS A 51 12.08 10.20 -19.87
N ALA A 52 13.19 10.43 -20.58
CA ALA A 52 13.73 11.77 -20.78
C ALA A 52 12.97 12.49 -21.92
N ILE A 53 13.07 13.82 -21.96
CA ILE A 53 12.33 14.65 -22.91
C ILE A 53 12.61 14.33 -24.39
N ASN A 54 13.77 13.76 -24.69
CA ASN A 54 14.16 13.34 -26.04
C ASN A 54 13.59 11.96 -26.44
N GLU A 55 12.89 11.28 -25.54
CA GLU A 55 12.26 9.97 -25.74
C GLU A 55 10.86 9.93 -25.10
N SER A 56 10.12 11.02 -25.15
CA SER A 56 8.92 11.26 -24.38
C SER A 56 7.71 10.42 -24.78
N ASP A 57 7.63 9.99 -26.03
CA ASP A 57 6.46 9.32 -26.57
C ASP A 57 6.23 7.94 -25.92
N MET A 58 5.05 7.77 -25.35
CA MET A 58 4.58 6.56 -24.68
C MET A 58 3.12 6.31 -25.08
N VAL A 59 2.65 5.07 -24.89
CA VAL A 59 1.26 4.68 -25.17
C VAL A 59 0.54 4.25 -23.90
N LEU A 60 -0.64 4.82 -23.66
CA LEU A 60 -1.64 4.31 -22.73
C LEU A 60 -2.45 3.24 -23.44
N LEU A 61 -2.28 1.97 -23.06
CA LEU A 61 -3.07 0.86 -23.58
C LEU A 61 -4.19 0.53 -22.58
N PRO A 62 -5.46 0.87 -22.87
CA PRO A 62 -6.56 0.61 -21.94
C PRO A 62 -6.83 -0.88 -21.80
N ASP A 63 -7.08 -1.31 -20.56
CA ASP A 63 -7.47 -2.68 -20.22
C ASP A 63 -9.02 -2.72 -20.06
N PRO A 64 -9.77 -3.29 -21.00
CA PRO A 64 -11.23 -3.29 -20.98
C PRO A 64 -11.83 -4.09 -19.82
N GLU A 65 -11.08 -5.03 -19.23
CA GLU A 65 -11.54 -5.81 -18.07
C GLU A 65 -11.61 -4.98 -16.78
N THR A 66 -11.00 -3.80 -16.78
CA THR A 66 -10.97 -2.89 -15.63
C THR A 66 -12.07 -1.83 -15.65
N ALA A 67 -12.96 -1.88 -16.65
CA ALA A 67 -13.98 -0.88 -16.88
C ALA A 67 -14.92 -0.71 -15.67
N VAL A 68 -15.01 0.53 -15.16
CA VAL A 68 -15.89 0.88 -14.04
C VAL A 68 -16.42 2.31 -14.20
N MET A 69 -17.72 2.52 -13.84
CA MET A 69 -18.26 3.88 -13.84
C MET A 69 -17.72 4.69 -12.68
N ASP A 70 -17.43 5.97 -12.93
CA ASP A 70 -16.98 6.92 -11.92
C ASP A 70 -18.17 7.53 -11.16
N PRO A 71 -18.38 7.23 -9.88
CA PRO A 71 -19.50 7.76 -9.11
C PRO A 71 -19.31 9.23 -8.69
N PHE A 72 -18.11 9.79 -8.84
CA PHE A 72 -17.75 11.14 -8.40
C PHE A 72 -17.75 12.17 -9.52
N SER A 73 -17.80 11.73 -10.77
CA SER A 73 -17.84 12.64 -11.91
C SER A 73 -19.22 13.26 -12.10
N ALA A 74 -19.28 14.57 -12.35
CA ALA A 74 -20.52 15.28 -12.65
C ALA A 74 -21.20 14.84 -13.97
N LYS A 75 -20.44 14.22 -14.84
CA LYS A 75 -20.89 13.66 -16.12
C LYS A 75 -20.62 12.16 -16.14
N PRO A 76 -21.50 11.34 -16.77
CA PRO A 76 -21.27 9.92 -16.88
C PRO A 76 -19.91 9.62 -17.51
N GLN A 77 -19.02 9.02 -16.74
CA GLN A 77 -17.61 8.77 -17.09
C GLN A 77 -17.25 7.34 -16.79
N LEU A 78 -16.61 6.68 -17.76
CA LEU A 78 -16.07 5.35 -17.61
C LEU A 78 -14.57 5.42 -17.29
N ILE A 79 -14.13 4.75 -16.24
CA ILE A 79 -12.70 4.61 -15.90
C ILE A 79 -12.17 3.34 -16.56
N LEU A 80 -10.98 3.43 -17.17
CA LEU A 80 -10.18 2.31 -17.65
C LEU A 80 -8.76 2.42 -17.09
N PHE A 81 -8.24 1.34 -16.53
CA PHE A 81 -6.83 1.26 -16.19
C PHE A 81 -6.01 1.00 -17.45
N CYS A 82 -4.84 1.62 -17.54
CA CYS A 82 -3.96 1.48 -18.67
C CYS A 82 -2.64 0.84 -18.28
N ASP A 83 -2.17 -0.06 -19.11
CA ASP A 83 -0.77 -0.45 -19.17
C ASP A 83 0.01 0.59 -19.99
N ILE A 84 1.31 0.69 -19.75
CA ILE A 84 2.18 1.59 -20.51
C ILE A 84 3.00 0.78 -21.51
N ILE A 85 2.93 1.19 -22.77
CA ILE A 85 3.66 0.55 -23.85
C ILE A 85 4.74 1.48 -24.39
N ASP A 86 5.93 0.95 -24.63
CA ASP A 86 6.98 1.64 -25.39
C ASP A 86 6.68 1.53 -26.88
N PRO A 87 6.36 2.63 -27.58
CA PRO A 87 5.97 2.58 -29.01
C PRO A 87 7.10 2.10 -29.93
N LYS A 88 8.35 2.18 -29.49
CA LYS A 88 9.51 1.72 -30.28
C LYS A 88 9.60 0.19 -30.33
N THR A 89 9.23 -0.47 -29.26
CA THR A 89 9.34 -1.91 -29.11
C THR A 89 8.02 -2.66 -29.21
N GLY A 90 6.90 -1.94 -28.95
CA GLY A 90 5.56 -2.53 -28.83
C GLY A 90 5.37 -3.38 -27.57
N ASN A 91 6.33 -3.37 -26.64
CA ASN A 91 6.29 -4.12 -25.39
C ASN A 91 5.88 -3.25 -24.23
N PHE A 92 5.52 -3.87 -23.10
CA PHE A 92 5.34 -3.19 -21.83
C PHE A 92 6.57 -2.34 -21.48
N TYR A 93 6.31 -1.13 -21.02
CA TYR A 93 7.37 -0.25 -20.54
C TYR A 93 7.94 -0.79 -19.23
N ASN A 94 9.26 -0.98 -19.19
CA ASN A 94 9.95 -1.64 -18.09
C ASN A 94 9.89 -0.91 -16.73
N ARG A 95 9.43 0.34 -16.68
CA ARG A 95 9.23 1.11 -15.43
C ARG A 95 7.76 1.30 -15.09
N ASP A 96 6.85 0.66 -15.83
CA ASP A 96 5.43 0.68 -15.51
C ASP A 96 5.12 -0.29 -14.34
N PRO A 97 4.61 0.24 -13.19
CA PRO A 97 4.33 -0.60 -12.04
C PRO A 97 3.30 -1.72 -12.31
N ARG A 98 2.23 -1.41 -13.06
CA ARG A 98 1.17 -2.39 -13.35
C ARG A 98 1.69 -3.52 -14.24
N SER A 99 2.50 -3.21 -15.21
CA SER A 99 3.17 -4.21 -16.06
C SER A 99 4.13 -5.09 -15.24
N THR A 100 4.88 -4.52 -14.28
CA THR A 100 5.72 -5.29 -13.36
C THR A 100 4.91 -6.30 -12.55
N ALA A 101 3.74 -5.90 -12.06
CA ALA A 101 2.83 -6.81 -11.34
C ALA A 101 2.32 -7.95 -12.24
N LYS A 102 1.95 -7.65 -13.48
CA LYS A 102 1.57 -8.66 -14.49
C LYS A 102 2.71 -9.65 -14.78
N LEU A 103 3.94 -9.15 -14.90
CA LEU A 103 5.12 -9.99 -15.09
C LEU A 103 5.40 -10.89 -13.88
N ALA A 104 5.14 -10.42 -12.66
CA ALA A 104 5.28 -11.24 -11.45
C ALA A 104 4.27 -12.41 -11.43
N GLU A 105 3.02 -12.19 -11.82
CA GLU A 105 2.02 -13.26 -11.96
C GLU A 105 2.40 -14.26 -13.07
N ALA A 106 2.92 -13.77 -14.19
CA ALA A 106 3.39 -14.63 -15.29
C ALA A 106 4.57 -15.49 -14.84
N TYR A 107 5.53 -14.88 -14.14
CA TYR A 107 6.71 -15.57 -13.63
C TYR A 107 6.36 -16.68 -12.62
N LEU A 108 5.39 -16.47 -11.74
CA LEU A 108 4.90 -17.50 -10.82
C LEU A 108 4.52 -18.79 -11.58
N LYS A 109 3.82 -18.66 -12.71
CA LYS A 109 3.39 -19.78 -13.56
C LYS A 109 4.58 -20.43 -14.28
N GLU A 110 5.42 -19.62 -14.91
CA GLU A 110 6.59 -20.09 -15.67
C GLU A 110 7.59 -20.82 -14.78
N ALA A 111 7.83 -20.31 -13.57
CA ALA A 111 8.71 -20.93 -12.59
C ALA A 111 8.13 -22.22 -11.97
N GLY A 112 6.84 -22.49 -12.19
CA GLY A 112 6.17 -23.71 -11.75
C GLY A 112 5.83 -23.79 -10.27
N PHE A 113 5.94 -22.69 -9.52
CA PHE A 113 5.62 -22.63 -8.10
C PHE A 113 4.11 -22.57 -7.83
N GLY A 114 3.33 -22.04 -8.79
CA GLY A 114 1.89 -21.91 -8.72
C GLY A 114 1.33 -21.37 -10.02
N ASP A 115 0.02 -21.17 -10.05
CA ASP A 115 -0.67 -20.50 -11.17
C ASP A 115 -1.42 -19.25 -10.76
N THR A 116 -1.64 -19.07 -9.46
CA THR A 116 -2.38 -17.94 -8.90
C THR A 116 -1.75 -17.50 -7.58
N ALA A 117 -1.44 -16.20 -7.46
CA ALA A 117 -1.07 -15.55 -6.22
C ALA A 117 -2.23 -14.68 -5.77
N PHE A 118 -2.77 -14.95 -4.57
CA PHE A 118 -3.80 -14.12 -3.94
C PHE A 118 -3.18 -13.14 -2.96
N PHE A 119 -3.64 -11.89 -3.05
CA PHE A 119 -3.23 -10.79 -2.18
C PHE A 119 -4.47 -10.14 -1.56
N GLY A 120 -4.44 -9.94 -0.24
CA GLY A 120 -5.51 -9.29 0.52
C GLY A 120 -4.92 -8.17 1.38
N PRO A 121 -4.85 -6.94 0.87
CA PRO A 121 -4.38 -5.79 1.64
C PRO A 121 -5.45 -5.29 2.61
N GLU A 122 -5.03 -4.90 3.82
CA GLU A 122 -5.82 -4.23 4.85
C GLU A 122 -5.23 -2.83 5.07
N ALA A 123 -5.70 -1.84 4.30
CA ALA A 123 -5.15 -0.49 4.34
C ALA A 123 -5.90 0.38 5.34
N GLU A 124 -5.16 0.91 6.32
CA GLU A 124 -5.63 1.89 7.29
C GLU A 124 -5.40 3.32 6.79
N PHE A 125 -6.18 4.27 7.29
CA PHE A 125 -6.07 5.68 6.92
C PHE A 125 -6.61 6.59 8.02
N PHE A 126 -6.32 7.90 7.91
CA PHE A 126 -6.83 8.92 8.80
C PHE A 126 -7.80 9.85 8.08
N ILE A 127 -8.82 10.34 8.81
CA ILE A 127 -9.75 11.37 8.36
C ILE A 127 -9.63 12.58 9.29
N PHE A 128 -9.46 13.78 8.72
CA PHE A 128 -9.38 15.03 9.48
C PHE A 128 -10.44 16.02 9.00
N ASP A 129 -10.89 16.88 9.92
CA ASP A 129 -11.80 17.99 9.60
C ASP A 129 -11.05 19.11 8.88
N ASN A 130 -9.76 19.34 9.21
CA ASN A 130 -8.92 20.34 8.56
C ASN A 130 -7.45 19.98 8.70
N VAL A 131 -6.67 20.25 7.67
CA VAL A 131 -5.21 20.10 7.67
C VAL A 131 -4.57 21.36 7.12
N GLN A 132 -3.70 21.97 7.91
CA GLN A 132 -2.90 23.11 7.51
C GLN A 132 -1.43 22.77 7.65
N PHE A 133 -0.64 23.04 6.62
CA PHE A 133 0.80 22.88 6.67
C PHE A 133 1.50 23.87 5.75
N GLY A 134 2.74 24.20 6.11
CA GLY A 134 3.60 25.05 5.30
C GLY A 134 5.05 24.88 5.69
N THR A 135 5.93 25.00 4.71
CA THR A 135 7.38 24.95 4.90
C THR A 135 8.04 26.07 4.08
N GLY A 136 9.05 26.69 4.66
CA GLY A 136 9.90 27.69 4.03
C GLY A 136 11.28 27.71 4.69
N PRO A 137 12.21 28.57 4.21
CA PRO A 137 13.57 28.61 4.73
C PRO A 137 13.68 28.89 6.22
N ASN A 138 12.69 29.58 6.78
CA ASN A 138 12.69 30.06 8.16
C ASN A 138 11.44 29.69 8.94
N PHE A 139 10.61 28.78 8.42
CA PHE A 139 9.44 28.26 9.11
C PHE A 139 9.09 26.84 8.66
N GLY A 140 8.52 26.07 9.57
CA GLY A 140 7.86 24.80 9.30
C GLY A 140 6.71 24.64 10.27
N THR A 141 5.52 24.35 9.77
CA THR A 141 4.32 24.18 10.61
C THR A 141 3.38 23.18 9.98
N TYR A 142 2.66 22.47 10.83
CA TYR A 142 1.46 21.72 10.46
C TYR A 142 0.47 21.73 11.61
N GLN A 143 -0.81 21.66 11.27
CA GLN A 143 -1.89 21.51 12.25
C GLN A 143 -2.92 20.54 11.68
N LEU A 144 -3.29 19.57 12.48
CA LEU A 144 -4.34 18.60 12.20
C LEU A 144 -5.52 18.88 13.12
N ASP A 145 -6.69 19.04 12.54
CA ASP A 145 -7.93 19.22 13.27
C ASP A 145 -8.85 18.03 13.07
N SER A 146 -9.37 17.49 14.15
CA SER A 146 -10.37 16.42 14.15
C SER A 146 -11.34 16.61 15.29
N ILE A 147 -12.60 16.33 15.03
CA ILE A 147 -13.63 16.26 16.07
C ILE A 147 -13.26 15.26 17.18
N GLU A 148 -12.47 14.25 16.86
CA GLU A 148 -11.98 13.24 17.79
C GLU A 148 -10.71 13.67 18.53
N GLY A 149 -10.04 14.73 18.06
CA GLY A 149 -8.77 15.19 18.64
C GLY A 149 -8.96 15.87 20.01
N PRO A 150 -7.96 15.79 20.91
CA PRO A 150 -8.05 16.41 22.24
C PRO A 150 -8.22 17.93 22.19
N GLY A 151 -7.69 18.59 21.15
CA GLY A 151 -7.88 20.05 20.93
C GLY A 151 -9.27 20.43 20.43
N ALA A 152 -10.10 19.49 20.00
CA ALA A 152 -11.43 19.76 19.47
C ALA A 152 -12.38 20.40 20.51
N SER A 153 -12.23 20.07 21.81
CA SER A 153 -13.04 20.66 22.88
C SER A 153 -12.81 22.17 23.06
N MET A 154 -11.74 22.72 22.49
CA MET A 154 -11.43 24.16 22.53
C MET A 154 -11.99 24.94 21.35
N LYS A 155 -12.71 24.28 20.44
CA LYS A 155 -13.29 24.88 19.23
C LYS A 155 -14.80 25.01 19.33
N ALA A 156 -15.33 26.05 18.66
CA ALA A 156 -16.74 26.16 18.38
C ALA A 156 -17.06 25.34 17.11
N TYR A 157 -18.05 24.48 17.21
CA TYR A 157 -18.59 23.74 16.07
C TYR A 157 -20.00 24.26 15.76
N PRO A 158 -20.40 24.37 14.47
CA PRO A 158 -21.75 24.84 14.11
C PRO A 158 -22.87 24.04 14.79
N GLU A 159 -22.65 22.72 14.91
CA GLU A 159 -23.61 21.77 15.49
C GLU A 159 -23.34 21.43 16.96
N GLY A 160 -22.34 22.13 17.57
CA GLY A 160 -21.87 21.86 18.91
C GLY A 160 -20.88 20.68 19.01
N ASN A 161 -20.03 20.76 20.03
CA ASN A 161 -19.12 19.65 20.36
C ASN A 161 -19.79 18.78 21.42
N MET A 162 -20.13 17.56 21.05
CA MET A 162 -20.90 16.63 21.90
C MET A 162 -20.02 15.93 22.96
N GLY A 163 -18.71 16.12 22.95
CA GLY A 163 -17.78 15.55 23.93
C GLY A 163 -17.48 14.05 23.80
N HIS A 164 -18.20 13.34 22.92
CA HIS A 164 -17.96 11.92 22.66
C HIS A 164 -16.77 11.76 21.71
N ARG A 165 -15.68 11.17 22.19
CA ARG A 165 -14.48 10.91 21.41
C ARG A 165 -13.63 9.80 22.03
N PRO A 166 -12.81 9.06 21.26
CA PRO A 166 -11.86 8.12 21.81
C PRO A 166 -10.74 8.84 22.58
N VAL A 167 -10.21 8.19 23.60
CA VAL A 167 -8.93 8.59 24.21
C VAL A 167 -7.77 8.13 23.32
N VAL A 168 -6.58 8.70 23.52
CA VAL A 168 -5.37 8.26 22.81
C VAL A 168 -5.17 6.76 23.02
N LYS A 169 -4.94 6.00 21.92
CA LYS A 169 -4.88 4.53 21.87
C LYS A 169 -6.16 3.79 22.31
N GLY A 170 -7.30 4.46 22.36
CA GLY A 170 -8.58 3.88 22.81
C GLY A 170 -9.68 3.86 21.76
N GLY A 171 -9.33 4.01 20.48
CA GLY A 171 -10.29 4.09 19.36
C GLY A 171 -10.75 2.76 18.77
N TYR A 172 -10.27 1.62 19.27
CA TYR A 172 -10.60 0.34 18.63
C TYR A 172 -12.04 -0.11 18.94
N PHE A 173 -12.87 -0.20 17.90
CA PHE A 173 -14.26 -0.69 17.93
C PHE A 173 -15.22 0.02 18.89
N PRO A 174 -15.22 1.37 19.04
CA PRO A 174 -16.25 2.03 19.80
C PRO A 174 -17.58 1.96 19.04
N VAL A 175 -18.68 2.12 19.77
CA VAL A 175 -19.98 2.33 19.14
C VAL A 175 -20.27 3.83 18.98
N PRO A 176 -21.11 4.26 18.02
CA PRO A 176 -21.60 5.64 17.99
C PRO A 176 -22.27 6.05 19.32
N PRO A 177 -22.13 7.33 19.78
CA PRO A 177 -21.56 8.45 19.07
C PRO A 177 -20.05 8.64 19.25
N VAL A 178 -19.34 7.79 20.00
CA VAL A 178 -17.86 7.85 20.10
C VAL A 178 -17.24 7.57 18.74
N ASP A 179 -17.76 6.60 18.00
CA ASP A 179 -17.45 6.38 16.59
C ASP A 179 -18.18 7.42 15.73
N SER A 180 -17.58 8.59 15.61
CA SER A 180 -18.20 9.74 14.94
C SER A 180 -18.23 9.65 13.41
N GLU A 181 -17.43 8.74 12.82
CA GLU A 181 -17.28 8.60 11.37
C GLU A 181 -17.90 7.30 10.81
N HIS A 182 -18.79 6.67 11.58
CA HIS A 182 -19.44 5.42 11.20
C HIS A 182 -20.14 5.50 9.83
N ASP A 183 -20.99 6.52 9.64
CA ASP A 183 -21.78 6.67 8.42
C ASP A 183 -20.91 7.03 7.21
N LEU A 184 -19.86 7.84 7.44
CA LEU A 184 -18.91 8.20 6.39
C LEU A 184 -18.15 6.97 5.87
N ARG A 185 -17.70 6.08 6.78
CA ARG A 185 -17.06 4.81 6.38
C ARG A 185 -18.05 3.87 5.68
N ALA A 186 -19.30 3.84 6.12
CA ALA A 186 -20.34 3.04 5.47
C ALA A 186 -20.57 3.50 4.02
N GLU A 187 -20.59 4.81 3.75
CA GLU A 187 -20.69 5.35 2.39
C GLU A 187 -19.44 5.05 1.56
N MET A 188 -18.23 5.20 2.12
CA MET A 188 -17.00 4.78 1.44
C MET A 188 -17.08 3.32 0.97
N LEU A 189 -17.46 2.43 1.87
CA LEU A 189 -17.56 1.00 1.58
C LEU A 189 -18.62 0.69 0.52
N SER A 190 -19.80 1.31 0.62
CA SER A 190 -20.88 1.16 -0.36
C SER A 190 -20.44 1.62 -1.76
N THR A 191 -19.81 2.79 -1.84
CA THR A 191 -19.29 3.34 -3.10
C THR A 191 -18.21 2.43 -3.72
N MET A 192 -17.34 1.86 -2.90
CA MET A 192 -16.37 0.85 -3.37
C MET A 192 -17.09 -0.37 -3.96
N GLY A 193 -18.17 -0.83 -3.30
CA GLY A 193 -18.98 -1.94 -3.81
C GLY A 193 -19.64 -1.61 -5.16
N GLU A 194 -20.14 -0.39 -5.36
CA GLU A 194 -20.66 0.08 -6.64
C GLU A 194 -19.57 0.13 -7.73
N MET A 195 -18.34 0.42 -7.36
CA MET A 195 -17.18 0.35 -8.25
C MET A 195 -16.59 -1.07 -8.41
N GLY A 196 -17.28 -2.09 -7.93
CA GLY A 196 -16.94 -3.50 -8.17
C GLY A 196 -15.95 -4.12 -7.20
N LEU A 197 -15.58 -3.44 -6.09
CA LEU A 197 -14.76 -4.06 -5.07
C LEU A 197 -15.58 -5.05 -4.23
N PRO A 198 -15.03 -6.22 -3.91
CA PRO A 198 -15.69 -7.18 -3.03
C PRO A 198 -15.55 -6.74 -1.56
N ILE A 199 -16.49 -5.92 -1.12
CA ILE A 199 -16.51 -5.29 0.21
C ILE A 199 -16.88 -6.29 1.32
N GLU A 200 -16.39 -6.07 2.56
CA GLU A 200 -16.68 -6.93 3.72
C GLU A 200 -17.11 -6.17 4.97
N LYS A 201 -16.29 -5.27 5.49
CA LYS A 201 -16.48 -4.63 6.80
C LYS A 201 -15.88 -3.22 6.86
N HIS A 202 -16.25 -2.47 7.88
CA HIS A 202 -15.54 -1.25 8.26
C HIS A 202 -15.51 -1.11 9.78
N HIS A 203 -14.50 -0.44 10.29
CA HIS A 203 -14.38 -0.13 11.71
C HIS A 203 -13.47 1.08 11.97
N HIS A 204 -13.61 1.62 13.17
CA HIS A 204 -12.67 2.58 13.72
C HIS A 204 -11.43 1.85 14.23
N GLU A 205 -10.26 2.41 13.98
CA GLU A 205 -8.98 1.88 14.41
C GLU A 205 -8.51 2.44 15.76
N VAL A 206 -7.33 2.01 16.23
CA VAL A 206 -6.81 2.29 17.58
C VAL A 206 -6.56 3.79 17.80
N ALA A 207 -5.99 4.49 16.82
CA ALA A 207 -5.72 5.92 16.94
C ALA A 207 -6.98 6.76 16.73
N GLN A 208 -6.98 7.96 17.31
CA GLN A 208 -7.98 8.97 16.98
C GLN A 208 -7.99 9.26 15.48
N SER A 209 -9.17 9.39 14.89
CA SER A 209 -9.34 9.68 13.44
C SER A 209 -8.81 8.59 12.49
N GLN A 210 -8.54 7.39 13.00
CA GLN A 210 -8.01 6.27 12.22
C GLN A 210 -9.10 5.25 11.89
N HIS A 211 -9.08 4.75 10.66
CA HIS A 211 -10.13 3.90 10.10
C HIS A 211 -9.56 2.80 9.21
N GLU A 212 -10.32 1.72 9.08
CA GLU A 212 -10.05 0.62 8.16
C GLU A 212 -11.34 0.18 7.47
N LEU A 213 -11.22 -0.16 6.18
CA LEU A 213 -12.28 -0.78 5.38
C LEU A 213 -11.76 -2.12 4.86
N GLY A 214 -12.48 -3.20 5.15
CA GLY A 214 -12.13 -4.54 4.70
C GLY A 214 -12.71 -4.86 3.33
N THR A 215 -11.88 -5.39 2.45
CA THR A 215 -12.26 -5.96 1.16
C THR A 215 -11.75 -7.40 1.07
N LYS A 216 -12.39 -8.25 0.25
CA LYS A 216 -11.90 -9.59 0.01
C LYS A 216 -10.65 -9.54 -0.87
N PHE A 217 -9.79 -10.55 -0.68
CA PHE A 217 -8.62 -10.77 -1.52
C PHE A 217 -8.98 -11.10 -2.96
N ASP A 218 -8.09 -10.79 -3.88
CA ASP A 218 -8.12 -11.22 -5.28
C ASP A 218 -6.69 -11.54 -5.77
N THR A 219 -6.50 -11.77 -7.06
CA THR A 219 -5.15 -11.95 -7.64
C THR A 219 -4.30 -10.70 -7.43
N LEU A 220 -2.99 -10.85 -7.53
CA LEU A 220 -2.03 -9.78 -7.22
C LEU A 220 -2.34 -8.49 -7.99
N VAL A 221 -2.48 -8.55 -9.32
CA VAL A 221 -2.74 -7.37 -10.15
C VAL A 221 -4.10 -6.76 -9.80
N LYS A 222 -5.14 -7.58 -9.66
CA LYS A 222 -6.48 -7.10 -9.40
C LYS A 222 -6.60 -6.46 -8.00
N SER A 223 -5.93 -7.04 -6.99
CA SER A 223 -5.85 -6.44 -5.66
C SER A 223 -5.11 -5.09 -5.67
N ALA A 224 -4.08 -4.95 -6.52
CA ALA A 224 -3.40 -3.67 -6.68
C ALA A 224 -4.28 -2.62 -7.40
N ASP A 225 -5.01 -3.03 -8.44
CA ASP A 225 -6.03 -2.19 -9.10
C ASP A 225 -7.11 -1.74 -8.08
N PHE A 226 -7.59 -2.66 -7.26
CA PHE A 226 -8.57 -2.35 -6.20
C PHE A 226 -8.03 -1.38 -5.16
N MET A 227 -6.75 -1.43 -4.81
CA MET A 227 -6.15 -0.46 -3.89
C MET A 227 -6.14 0.96 -4.47
N GLN A 228 -6.03 1.14 -5.78
CA GLN A 228 -6.16 2.46 -6.39
C GLN A 228 -7.61 2.98 -6.30
N ILE A 229 -8.60 2.13 -6.57
CA ILE A 229 -10.02 2.48 -6.40
C ILE A 229 -10.32 2.77 -4.93
N TYR A 230 -9.83 1.96 -4.00
CA TYR A 230 -9.97 2.15 -2.56
C TYR A 230 -9.53 3.56 -2.13
N LYS A 231 -8.31 3.94 -2.47
CA LYS A 231 -7.75 5.26 -2.16
C LYS A 231 -8.58 6.39 -2.81
N TYR A 232 -9.01 6.20 -4.04
CA TYR A 232 -9.83 7.15 -4.77
C TYR A 232 -11.18 7.38 -4.08
N CYS A 233 -11.87 6.31 -3.68
CA CYS A 233 -13.15 6.38 -2.95
C CYS A 233 -12.97 7.07 -1.59
N VAL A 234 -11.95 6.68 -0.81
CA VAL A 234 -11.69 7.27 0.51
C VAL A 234 -11.49 8.78 0.40
N HIS A 235 -10.66 9.23 -0.55
CA HIS A 235 -10.41 10.66 -0.73
C HIS A 235 -11.66 11.43 -1.17
N ASN A 236 -12.42 10.90 -2.14
CA ASN A 236 -13.57 11.61 -2.71
C ASN A 236 -14.77 11.63 -1.76
N VAL A 237 -15.06 10.52 -1.07
CA VAL A 237 -16.13 10.51 -0.07
C VAL A 237 -15.78 11.41 1.11
N ALA A 238 -14.55 11.38 1.64
CA ALA A 238 -14.14 12.33 2.68
C ALA A 238 -14.32 13.79 2.22
N HIS A 239 -13.92 14.10 0.98
CA HIS A 239 -14.10 15.43 0.39
C HIS A 239 -15.57 15.85 0.31
N SER A 240 -16.49 14.96 -0.07
CA SER A 240 -17.94 15.24 -0.15
C SER A 240 -18.55 15.58 1.22
N TYR A 241 -17.95 15.10 2.31
CA TYR A 241 -18.31 15.44 3.70
C TYR A 241 -17.61 16.69 4.24
N GLY A 242 -16.84 17.41 3.41
CA GLY A 242 -16.06 18.57 3.84
C GLY A 242 -14.86 18.20 4.71
N LYS A 243 -14.41 16.95 4.65
CA LYS A 243 -13.27 16.41 5.38
C LYS A 243 -12.12 16.07 4.43
N THR A 244 -10.99 15.66 4.99
CA THR A 244 -9.84 15.20 4.22
C THR A 244 -9.30 13.90 4.78
N ALA A 245 -8.97 12.95 3.89
CA ALA A 245 -8.35 11.69 4.26
C ALA A 245 -6.88 11.65 3.86
N THR A 246 -6.08 10.89 4.63
CA THR A 246 -4.68 10.66 4.29
C THR A 246 -4.26 9.22 4.57
N PHE A 247 -3.43 8.70 3.69
CA PHE A 247 -2.74 7.42 3.83
C PHE A 247 -1.32 7.58 4.39
N MET A 248 -0.96 8.73 4.94
CA MET A 248 0.30 8.89 5.68
C MET A 248 0.38 7.87 6.81
N PRO A 249 1.48 7.10 6.91
CA PRO A 249 1.61 6.06 7.94
C PRO A 249 1.60 6.58 9.37
N LYS A 250 2.09 7.81 9.61
CA LYS A 250 2.20 8.39 10.95
C LYS A 250 1.95 9.89 10.94
N PRO A 251 0.70 10.36 10.77
CA PRO A 251 0.39 11.78 10.80
C PRO A 251 0.33 12.35 12.25
N ILE A 252 -0.01 11.52 13.23
CA ILE A 252 -0.16 11.93 14.64
C ILE A 252 0.99 11.34 15.47
N SER A 253 1.69 12.20 16.23
CA SER A 253 2.69 11.76 17.20
C SER A 253 2.03 11.24 18.48
N GLY A 254 2.60 10.17 19.06
CA GLY A 254 2.13 9.62 20.35
C GLY A 254 0.90 8.70 20.26
N ASP A 255 0.33 8.49 19.09
CA ASP A 255 -0.76 7.53 18.86
C ASP A 255 -0.34 6.47 17.82
N ASN A 256 -1.17 5.47 17.52
CA ASN A 256 -0.87 4.45 16.52
C ASN A 256 -0.75 5.03 15.11
N GLY A 257 -0.02 4.34 14.22
CA GLY A 257 0.10 4.68 12.80
C GLY A 257 -0.64 3.69 11.92
N SER A 258 -0.82 4.03 10.64
CA SER A 258 -1.52 3.23 9.66
C SER A 258 -0.60 2.20 9.00
N GLY A 259 -1.00 0.93 9.07
CA GLY A 259 -0.44 -0.18 8.32
C GLY A 259 -1.23 -0.47 7.04
N MET A 260 -0.62 -1.26 6.20
CA MET A 260 -1.28 -2.02 5.14
C MET A 260 -0.80 -3.47 5.25
N HIS A 261 -1.44 -4.23 6.14
CA HIS A 261 -1.12 -5.63 6.27
C HIS A 261 -1.52 -6.37 5.00
N VAL A 262 -0.64 -7.23 4.49
CA VAL A 262 -0.89 -7.91 3.22
C VAL A 262 -0.95 -9.42 3.43
N HIS A 263 -2.15 -9.99 3.34
CA HIS A 263 -2.37 -11.41 3.31
C HIS A 263 -1.97 -11.98 1.97
N GLN A 264 -1.23 -13.09 1.96
CA GLN A 264 -0.67 -13.68 0.75
C GLN A 264 -0.81 -15.20 0.77
N SER A 265 -1.18 -15.77 -0.36
CA SER A 265 -1.16 -17.22 -0.58
C SER A 265 -0.92 -17.56 -2.05
N ILE A 266 -0.35 -18.74 -2.31
CA ILE A 266 -0.13 -19.28 -3.65
C ILE A 266 -1.02 -20.50 -3.85
N TRP A 267 -1.59 -20.61 -5.03
CA TRP A 267 -2.42 -21.73 -5.44
C TRP A 267 -1.89 -22.35 -6.73
N LYS A 268 -2.12 -23.65 -6.88
CA LYS A 268 -1.77 -24.43 -8.08
C LYS A 268 -2.88 -25.42 -8.38
N ASP A 269 -3.38 -25.43 -9.62
CA ASP A 269 -4.45 -26.33 -10.08
C ASP A 269 -5.70 -26.26 -9.15
N GLY A 270 -6.06 -25.06 -8.72
CA GLY A 270 -7.19 -24.81 -7.83
C GLY A 270 -7.02 -25.28 -6.38
N LYS A 271 -5.79 -25.60 -5.95
CA LYS A 271 -5.46 -26.05 -4.59
C LYS A 271 -4.49 -25.09 -3.90
N PRO A 272 -4.68 -24.82 -2.59
CA PRO A 272 -3.74 -24.01 -1.83
C PRO A 272 -2.41 -24.73 -1.65
N THR A 273 -1.29 -24.08 -1.98
CA THR A 273 0.04 -24.64 -1.78
C THR A 273 0.57 -24.43 -0.36
N PHE A 274 -0.03 -23.50 0.40
CA PHE A 274 0.43 -23.13 1.73
C PHE A 274 -0.11 -24.02 2.85
N ALA A 275 -1.12 -24.86 2.59
CA ALA A 275 -1.64 -25.82 3.55
C ALA A 275 -0.73 -27.07 3.62
N GLY A 276 -0.44 -27.55 4.82
CA GLY A 276 0.45 -28.71 5.03
C GLY A 276 0.39 -29.26 6.45
N ASP A 277 1.49 -29.85 6.88
CA ASP A 277 1.63 -30.56 8.17
C ASP A 277 2.72 -29.98 9.08
N LYS A 278 3.29 -28.82 8.73
CA LYS A 278 4.31 -28.13 9.52
C LYS A 278 3.67 -27.17 10.52
N TYR A 279 4.47 -26.28 11.09
CA TYR A 279 4.02 -25.27 12.05
C TYR A 279 2.75 -24.54 11.58
N ALA A 280 1.75 -24.44 12.45
CA ALA A 280 0.45 -23.84 12.18
C ALA A 280 -0.31 -24.43 10.96
N ASP A 281 -0.11 -25.73 10.68
CA ASP A 281 -0.62 -26.45 9.51
C ASP A 281 -0.22 -25.81 8.16
N LEU A 282 0.97 -25.22 8.10
CA LEU A 282 1.57 -24.74 6.86
C LEU A 282 2.33 -25.86 6.16
N SER A 283 2.51 -25.69 4.86
CA SER A 283 3.43 -26.48 4.07
C SER A 283 4.88 -26.02 4.27
N GLU A 284 5.84 -26.84 3.85
CA GLU A 284 7.24 -26.45 3.83
C GLU A 284 7.49 -25.26 2.89
N ASP A 285 6.82 -25.22 1.74
CA ASP A 285 6.89 -24.10 0.80
C ASP A 285 6.39 -22.78 1.41
N ALA A 286 5.35 -22.82 2.23
CA ALA A 286 4.89 -21.64 2.95
C ALA A 286 5.93 -21.13 3.97
N LEU A 287 6.63 -22.02 4.65
CA LEU A 287 7.74 -21.66 5.54
C LEU A 287 8.90 -21.04 4.75
N PHE A 288 9.28 -21.64 3.63
CA PHE A 288 10.30 -21.06 2.74
C PHE A 288 9.89 -19.70 2.18
N TYR A 289 8.62 -19.53 1.84
CA TYR A 289 8.07 -18.22 1.43
C TYR A 289 8.28 -17.16 2.51
N ILE A 290 7.94 -17.47 3.77
CA ILE A 290 8.20 -16.60 4.92
C ILE A 290 9.71 -16.33 5.06
N GLY A 291 10.55 -17.35 4.89
CA GLY A 291 12.01 -17.23 4.92
C GLY A 291 12.54 -16.24 3.89
N GLY A 292 12.00 -16.25 2.68
CA GLY A 292 12.32 -15.29 1.63
C GLY A 292 11.89 -13.86 1.99
N ILE A 293 10.68 -13.69 2.51
CA ILE A 293 10.19 -12.37 2.98
C ILE A 293 11.10 -11.81 4.08
N ILE A 294 11.45 -12.61 5.09
CA ILE A 294 12.33 -12.19 6.20
C ILE A 294 13.74 -11.85 5.70
N LYS A 295 14.31 -12.69 4.84
CA LYS A 295 15.65 -12.49 4.26
C LYS A 295 15.77 -11.15 3.53
N HIS A 296 14.78 -10.84 2.70
CA HIS A 296 14.78 -9.66 1.83
C HIS A 296 14.03 -8.46 2.43
N ALA A 297 13.57 -8.54 3.69
CA ALA A 297 12.69 -7.55 4.30
C ALA A 297 13.22 -6.11 4.22
N LYS A 298 14.54 -5.90 4.42
CA LYS A 298 15.14 -4.57 4.34
C LYS A 298 15.09 -3.98 2.93
N ALA A 299 15.36 -4.78 1.91
CA ALA A 299 15.21 -4.36 0.51
C ALA A 299 13.74 -4.12 0.16
N LEU A 300 12.83 -5.00 0.64
CA LEU A 300 11.39 -4.84 0.48
C LEU A 300 10.88 -3.52 1.07
N ASN A 301 11.45 -3.04 2.18
CA ASN A 301 11.04 -1.79 2.81
C ASN A 301 11.10 -0.58 1.86
N ALA A 302 11.98 -0.57 0.86
CA ALA A 302 11.99 0.49 -0.15
C ALA A 302 10.67 0.60 -0.93
N PHE A 303 9.96 -0.52 -1.15
CA PHE A 303 8.67 -0.57 -1.83
C PHE A 303 7.48 -0.63 -0.87
N THR A 304 7.61 -1.33 0.25
CA THR A 304 6.52 -1.54 1.22
C THR A 304 6.36 -0.38 2.20
N ASN A 305 7.43 0.37 2.45
CA ASN A 305 7.51 1.51 3.37
C ASN A 305 8.26 2.68 2.71
N PRO A 306 7.68 3.26 1.63
CA PRO A 306 8.43 4.07 0.67
C PRO A 306 8.59 5.54 1.06
N SER A 307 8.20 5.95 2.27
CA SER A 307 8.26 7.34 2.69
C SER A 307 9.11 7.53 3.95
N THR A 308 9.64 8.74 4.15
CA THR A 308 10.31 9.10 5.41
C THR A 308 9.35 9.02 6.60
N ASN A 309 8.05 9.21 6.35
CA ASN A 309 6.99 9.07 7.35
C ASN A 309 6.72 7.61 7.74
N SER A 310 6.98 6.65 6.86
CA SER A 310 6.86 5.20 7.13
C SER A 310 7.65 4.77 8.37
N TYR A 311 8.84 5.32 8.56
CA TYR A 311 9.76 4.99 9.66
C TYR A 311 9.43 5.72 10.97
N LYS A 312 8.48 6.64 10.96
CA LYS A 312 7.84 7.18 12.16
C LYS A 312 6.74 6.24 12.69
N ARG A 313 6.19 5.37 11.84
CA ARG A 313 5.31 4.27 12.23
C ARG A 313 6.09 3.06 12.72
N LEU A 314 7.15 2.66 12.03
CA LEU A 314 7.96 1.47 12.34
C LEU A 314 8.87 1.68 13.54
N ILE A 315 8.27 1.97 14.70
CA ILE A 315 8.94 2.15 15.98
C ILE A 315 8.32 1.22 17.02
N PRO A 316 9.09 0.69 17.99
CA PRO A 316 8.56 -0.17 19.05
C PRO A 316 7.50 0.52 19.90
N GLY A 317 6.48 -0.22 20.37
CA GLY A 317 5.48 0.24 21.34
C GLY A 317 4.22 0.88 20.74
N PHE A 318 4.04 0.86 19.41
CA PHE A 318 2.85 1.37 18.71
C PHE A 318 2.21 0.33 17.79
N GLU A 319 2.24 -0.94 18.19
CA GLU A 319 1.72 -2.09 17.43
C GLU A 319 2.35 -2.27 16.03
N ALA A 320 3.46 -1.60 15.77
CA ALA A 320 4.21 -1.73 14.54
C ALA A 320 5.16 -2.95 14.61
N PRO A 321 5.12 -3.85 13.60
CA PRO A 321 5.91 -5.08 13.59
C PRO A 321 7.34 -4.81 13.11
N VAL A 322 8.20 -4.33 14.01
CA VAL A 322 9.60 -3.99 13.67
C VAL A 322 10.54 -5.19 13.66
N LEU A 323 10.21 -6.27 14.39
CA LEU A 323 11.05 -7.45 14.51
C LEU A 323 10.75 -8.45 13.39
N LEU A 324 11.79 -8.87 12.68
CA LEU A 324 11.71 -9.84 11.57
C LEU A 324 11.62 -11.25 12.13
N ALA A 325 10.40 -11.62 12.51
CA ALA A 325 10.03 -12.90 13.05
C ALA A 325 8.69 -13.36 12.47
N TYR A 326 8.36 -14.64 12.65
CA TYR A 326 7.04 -15.15 12.30
C TYR A 326 6.39 -15.89 13.47
N SER A 327 5.05 -15.85 13.52
CA SER A 327 4.26 -16.52 14.56
C SER A 327 2.81 -16.71 14.14
N ALA A 328 2.18 -17.78 14.61
CA ALA A 328 0.73 -18.00 14.51
C ALA A 328 -0.04 -17.34 15.66
N ALA A 329 0.60 -17.10 16.79
CA ALA A 329 -0.03 -16.63 18.01
C ALA A 329 0.19 -15.13 18.27
N ASN A 330 1.25 -14.53 17.71
CA ASN A 330 1.76 -13.23 18.12
C ASN A 330 1.60 -12.18 17.02
N ARG A 331 0.85 -11.11 17.30
CA ARG A 331 0.65 -9.97 16.40
C ARG A 331 1.85 -9.00 16.34
N SER A 332 2.83 -9.13 17.23
CA SER A 332 4.06 -8.34 17.19
C SER A 332 5.09 -8.83 16.16
N ALA A 333 4.90 -10.02 15.61
CA ALA A 333 5.73 -10.56 14.54
C ALA A 333 5.45 -9.88 13.19
N SER A 334 6.49 -9.66 12.40
CA SER A 334 6.37 -9.05 11.06
C SER A 334 5.65 -9.96 10.04
N CYS A 335 5.75 -11.28 10.22
CA CYS A 335 4.99 -12.27 9.46
C CYS A 335 4.07 -13.05 10.43
N ARG A 336 2.77 -12.83 10.30
CA ARG A 336 1.78 -13.54 11.10
C ARG A 336 1.11 -14.62 10.25
N ILE A 337 0.79 -15.76 10.90
CA ILE A 337 0.01 -16.83 10.29
C ILE A 337 -1.39 -16.80 10.93
N PRO A 338 -2.40 -16.23 10.27
CA PRO A 338 -3.75 -16.19 10.83
C PRO A 338 -4.29 -17.60 11.09
N HIS A 339 -4.95 -17.79 12.24
CA HIS A 339 -5.59 -19.07 12.54
C HIS A 339 -6.67 -19.40 11.50
N ALA A 340 -6.59 -20.58 10.90
CA ALA A 340 -7.59 -21.07 9.97
C ALA A 340 -7.67 -22.59 10.06
N THR A 341 -8.88 -23.11 10.23
CA THR A 341 -9.16 -24.55 10.20
C THR A 341 -9.35 -25.07 8.78
N ASN A 342 -9.81 -24.21 7.88
CA ASN A 342 -9.96 -24.54 6.46
C ASN A 342 -8.61 -24.44 5.74
N PRO A 343 -8.11 -25.52 5.13
CA PRO A 343 -6.87 -25.49 4.35
C PRO A 343 -6.84 -24.40 3.26
N LYS A 344 -7.98 -24.08 2.67
CA LYS A 344 -8.11 -23.02 1.66
C LYS A 344 -7.88 -21.60 2.20
N ALA A 345 -7.95 -21.43 3.52
CA ALA A 345 -7.73 -20.14 4.17
C ALA A 345 -6.30 -19.98 4.74
N LYS A 346 -5.42 -20.98 4.54
CA LYS A 346 -4.01 -20.88 4.96
C LYS A 346 -3.29 -19.84 4.15
N ARG A 347 -2.68 -18.88 4.84
CA ARG A 347 -2.03 -17.72 4.26
C ARG A 347 -0.99 -17.13 5.22
N VAL A 348 -0.14 -16.28 4.71
CA VAL A 348 0.80 -15.47 5.49
C VAL A 348 0.34 -14.02 5.44
N GLU A 349 0.38 -13.33 6.57
CA GLU A 349 0.13 -11.90 6.70
C GLU A 349 1.46 -11.19 6.92
N VAL A 350 1.89 -10.39 5.96
CA VAL A 350 3.06 -9.51 6.09
C VAL A 350 2.59 -8.17 6.63
N ARG A 351 3.10 -7.76 7.80
CA ARG A 351 2.53 -6.68 8.61
C ARG A 351 3.30 -5.36 8.57
N PHE A 352 4.54 -5.35 8.11
CA PHE A 352 5.33 -4.12 8.04
C PHE A 352 4.94 -3.15 6.91
N PRO A 353 4.34 -3.55 5.78
CA PRO A 353 3.92 -2.60 4.75
C PRO A 353 2.98 -1.51 5.29
N ASP A 354 2.99 -0.36 4.65
CA ASP A 354 2.08 0.74 4.94
C ASP A 354 1.36 1.26 3.67
N PRO A 355 0.28 2.03 3.81
CA PRO A 355 -0.58 2.40 2.70
C PRO A 355 0.02 3.47 1.76
N MET A 356 1.23 4.01 2.05
CA MET A 356 1.98 4.82 1.08
C MET A 356 2.61 4.00 -0.04
N ALA A 357 2.68 2.69 0.13
CA ALA A 357 3.23 1.78 -0.87
C ALA A 357 2.52 1.91 -2.23
N ASN A 358 3.30 1.83 -3.30
CA ASN A 358 2.78 1.52 -4.62
C ASN A 358 2.33 0.05 -4.60
N PRO A 359 1.03 -0.25 -4.71
CA PRO A 359 0.54 -1.61 -4.49
C PRO A 359 1.11 -2.60 -5.52
N TYR A 360 1.28 -2.17 -6.76
CA TYR A 360 1.83 -3.03 -7.82
C TYR A 360 3.26 -3.45 -7.52
N LEU A 361 4.14 -2.48 -7.21
CA LEU A 361 5.55 -2.76 -6.92
C LEU A 361 5.72 -3.51 -5.60
N ALA A 362 4.98 -3.12 -4.56
CA ALA A 362 5.06 -3.76 -3.25
C ALA A 362 4.61 -5.22 -3.30
N PHE A 363 3.48 -5.51 -3.97
CA PHE A 363 2.97 -6.88 -4.07
C PHE A 363 3.87 -7.74 -4.95
N ALA A 364 4.32 -7.23 -6.10
CA ALA A 364 5.28 -7.92 -6.96
C ALA A 364 6.59 -8.22 -6.21
N ALA A 365 7.15 -7.26 -5.50
CA ALA A 365 8.40 -7.44 -4.75
C ALA A 365 8.25 -8.49 -3.63
N MET A 366 7.14 -8.47 -2.87
CA MET A 366 6.87 -9.48 -1.85
C MET A 366 6.70 -10.87 -2.45
N LEU A 367 5.97 -11.01 -3.57
CA LEU A 367 5.86 -12.28 -4.27
C LEU A 367 7.25 -12.79 -4.68
N MET A 368 8.07 -11.96 -5.32
CA MET A 368 9.42 -12.34 -5.76
C MET A 368 10.32 -12.76 -4.61
N ALA A 369 10.25 -12.08 -3.45
CA ALA A 369 10.99 -12.45 -2.25
C ALA A 369 10.54 -13.83 -1.71
N GLY A 370 9.23 -14.07 -1.67
CA GLY A 370 8.68 -15.36 -1.26
C GLY A 370 9.08 -16.49 -2.20
N LEU A 371 9.06 -16.25 -3.53
CA LEU A 371 9.48 -17.23 -4.54
C LEU A 371 10.98 -17.53 -4.46
N ASP A 372 11.83 -16.52 -4.16
CA ASP A 372 13.26 -16.75 -3.87
C ASP A 372 13.41 -17.67 -2.67
N GLY A 373 12.61 -17.46 -1.63
CA GLY A 373 12.57 -18.33 -0.45
C GLY A 373 12.25 -19.77 -0.79
N ILE A 374 11.22 -20.03 -1.58
CA ILE A 374 10.84 -21.39 -2.01
C ILE A 374 11.94 -22.01 -2.88
N ARG A 375 12.44 -21.28 -3.88
CA ARG A 375 13.48 -21.74 -4.81
C ARG A 375 14.75 -22.17 -4.08
N ASN A 376 15.21 -21.35 -3.16
CA ASN A 376 16.46 -21.55 -2.44
C ASN A 376 16.29 -22.26 -1.08
N LYS A 377 15.05 -22.71 -0.77
CA LYS A 377 14.70 -23.41 0.48
C LYS A 377 15.17 -22.65 1.72
N ILE A 378 14.86 -21.34 1.76
CA ILE A 378 15.26 -20.45 2.85
C ILE A 378 14.32 -20.66 4.01
N HIS A 379 14.77 -21.36 5.05
CA HIS A 379 13.98 -21.57 6.25
C HIS A 379 13.97 -20.30 7.13
N PRO A 380 12.81 -19.87 7.67
CA PRO A 380 12.70 -18.64 8.46
C PRO A 380 13.26 -18.74 9.90
N GLY A 381 13.83 -19.88 10.29
CA GLY A 381 14.21 -20.17 11.67
C GLY A 381 13.03 -20.72 12.50
N ASP A 382 13.11 -20.59 13.81
CA ASP A 382 12.06 -21.01 14.73
C ASP A 382 10.96 -19.95 14.85
N ALA A 383 9.70 -20.39 14.99
CA ALA A 383 8.58 -19.50 15.24
C ALA A 383 8.70 -18.83 16.62
N MET A 384 8.32 -17.55 16.70
CA MET A 384 8.40 -16.76 17.92
C MET A 384 7.02 -16.53 18.53
N ASP A 385 6.55 -17.46 19.32
CA ASP A 385 5.22 -17.42 19.96
C ASP A 385 5.22 -16.65 21.30
N LYS A 386 6.37 -16.10 21.72
CA LYS A 386 6.51 -15.24 22.89
C LYS A 386 6.04 -13.82 22.57
N ASP A 387 5.61 -13.06 23.58
CA ASP A 387 5.41 -11.63 23.41
C ASP A 387 6.76 -10.94 23.15
N LEU A 388 6.95 -10.47 21.93
CA LEU A 388 8.21 -9.85 21.49
C LEU A 388 8.45 -8.49 22.16
N TYR A 389 7.41 -7.83 22.67
CA TYR A 389 7.56 -6.54 23.38
C TYR A 389 8.06 -6.71 24.82
N GLU A 390 7.92 -7.88 25.39
CA GLU A 390 8.35 -8.22 26.77
C GLU A 390 9.69 -8.97 26.83
N LEU A 391 10.34 -9.19 25.70
CA LEU A 391 11.62 -9.88 25.66
C LEU A 391 12.74 -9.09 26.34
N PRO A 392 13.68 -9.77 27.05
CA PRO A 392 14.90 -9.16 27.53
C PRO A 392 15.70 -8.48 26.42
N LYS A 393 16.37 -7.37 26.73
CA LYS A 393 17.13 -6.57 25.74
C LYS A 393 18.17 -7.40 24.98
N GLU A 394 18.79 -8.37 25.66
CA GLU A 394 19.80 -9.28 25.09
C GLU A 394 19.19 -10.23 24.05
N GLU A 395 17.96 -10.71 24.27
CA GLU A 395 17.23 -11.53 23.30
C GLU A 395 16.73 -10.68 22.12
N LEU A 396 16.16 -9.49 22.40
CA LEU A 396 15.72 -8.53 21.37
C LEU A 396 16.84 -8.14 20.41
N ALA A 397 18.06 -7.93 20.93
CA ALA A 397 19.22 -7.55 20.12
C ALA A 397 19.65 -8.63 19.10
N GLN A 398 19.19 -9.87 19.27
CA GLN A 398 19.53 -10.98 18.37
C GLN A 398 18.49 -11.14 17.24
N ILE A 399 17.32 -10.50 17.35
CA ILE A 399 16.28 -10.58 16.33
C ILE A 399 16.51 -9.49 15.29
N PRO A 400 16.64 -9.83 13.99
CA PRO A 400 16.75 -8.82 12.94
C PRO A 400 15.55 -7.89 12.92
N THR A 401 15.76 -6.65 12.50
CA THR A 401 14.70 -5.65 12.41
C THR A 401 14.49 -5.19 10.97
N VAL A 402 13.30 -4.66 10.69
CA VAL A 402 13.06 -3.84 9.49
C VAL A 402 13.96 -2.61 9.51
N CYS A 403 14.05 -1.89 8.39
CA CYS A 403 14.82 -0.65 8.31
C CYS A 403 14.31 0.41 9.30
N GLY A 404 15.23 1.24 9.80
CA GLY A 404 14.93 2.38 10.66
C GLY A 404 14.74 3.70 9.91
N SER A 405 15.02 3.74 8.61
CA SER A 405 14.90 4.94 7.78
C SER A 405 14.69 4.58 6.30
N LEU A 406 14.16 5.53 5.53
CA LEU A 406 14.08 5.39 4.07
C LEU A 406 15.48 5.28 3.43
N ARG A 407 16.47 5.97 3.99
CA ARG A 407 17.87 5.85 3.56
C ARG A 407 18.33 4.40 3.62
N GLU A 408 18.20 3.76 4.79
CA GLU A 408 18.58 2.36 5.00
C GLU A 408 17.86 1.41 4.02
N ALA A 409 16.58 1.66 3.76
CA ALA A 409 15.79 0.86 2.83
C ALA A 409 16.29 0.98 1.37
N LEU A 410 16.63 2.19 0.92
CA LEU A 410 17.17 2.41 -0.42
C LEU A 410 18.56 1.80 -0.59
N GLU A 411 19.42 1.94 0.43
CA GLU A 411 20.74 1.30 0.47
C GLU A 411 20.60 -0.23 0.43
N ALA A 412 19.69 -0.81 1.24
CA ALA A 412 19.43 -2.24 1.24
C ALA A 412 18.89 -2.74 -0.12
N LEU A 413 18.00 -1.99 -0.78
CA LEU A 413 17.53 -2.34 -2.13
C LEU A 413 18.66 -2.30 -3.16
N GLN A 414 19.57 -1.34 -3.04
CA GLN A 414 20.73 -1.24 -3.93
C GLN A 414 21.66 -2.46 -3.79
N GLU A 415 21.80 -3.00 -2.59
CA GLU A 415 22.66 -4.15 -2.29
C GLU A 415 21.96 -5.49 -2.57
N ASP A 416 20.68 -5.61 -2.24
CA ASP A 416 19.90 -6.84 -2.31
C ASP A 416 18.70 -6.70 -3.25
N HIS A 417 18.92 -6.84 -4.56
CA HIS A 417 17.85 -6.79 -5.56
C HIS A 417 17.89 -7.93 -6.59
N ALA A 418 18.85 -8.85 -6.47
CA ALA A 418 19.00 -9.93 -7.44
C ALA A 418 17.72 -10.80 -7.56
N PHE A 419 17.01 -11.04 -6.45
CA PHE A 419 15.77 -11.81 -6.42
C PHE A 419 14.65 -11.15 -7.23
N LEU A 420 14.65 -9.83 -7.37
CA LEU A 420 13.66 -9.07 -8.14
C LEU A 420 13.86 -9.22 -9.66
N LEU A 421 15.10 -9.47 -10.09
CA LEU A 421 15.46 -9.56 -11.51
C LEU A 421 15.11 -10.91 -12.15
N GLU A 422 14.78 -11.90 -11.33
CA GLU A 422 14.40 -13.23 -11.79
C GLU A 422 13.20 -13.17 -12.75
N GLY A 423 13.25 -13.94 -13.85
CA GLY A 423 12.22 -13.92 -14.88
C GLY A 423 12.02 -12.58 -15.59
N GLY A 424 12.89 -11.60 -15.37
CA GLY A 424 12.74 -10.25 -15.93
C GLY A 424 11.56 -9.47 -15.35
N VAL A 425 11.08 -9.82 -14.14
CA VAL A 425 9.93 -9.16 -13.48
C VAL A 425 10.23 -7.71 -13.19
N PHE A 426 11.32 -7.44 -12.48
CA PHE A 426 11.91 -6.10 -12.40
C PHE A 426 13.12 -6.01 -13.32
N THR A 427 13.45 -4.82 -13.76
CA THR A 427 14.70 -4.55 -14.44
C THR A 427 15.63 -3.74 -13.55
N LYS A 428 16.93 -3.87 -13.78
CA LYS A 428 17.91 -3.06 -13.06
C LYS A 428 17.68 -1.56 -13.29
N ASP A 429 17.34 -1.17 -14.51
CA ASP A 429 16.97 0.18 -14.90
C ASP A 429 15.77 0.72 -14.09
N GLN A 430 14.74 -0.09 -13.90
CA GLN A 430 13.58 0.28 -13.07
C GLN A 430 13.97 0.50 -11.60
N ILE A 431 14.76 -0.41 -11.03
CA ILE A 431 15.21 -0.33 -9.63
C ILE A 431 16.08 0.92 -9.43
N GLU A 432 17.07 1.16 -10.30
CA GLU A 432 17.93 2.33 -10.24
C GLU A 432 17.12 3.62 -10.36
N SER A 433 16.21 3.71 -11.33
CA SER A 433 15.33 4.86 -11.48
C SER A 433 14.42 5.08 -10.28
N TYR A 434 13.89 4.02 -9.66
CA TYR A 434 13.10 4.12 -8.44
C TYR A 434 13.93 4.67 -7.28
N ILE A 435 15.12 4.17 -7.07
CA ILE A 435 16.06 4.66 -6.04
C ILE A 435 16.35 6.13 -6.27
N ASP A 436 16.66 6.53 -7.50
CA ASP A 436 17.00 7.91 -7.86
C ASP A 436 15.89 8.91 -7.56
N ILE A 437 14.62 8.56 -7.80
CA ILE A 437 13.50 9.45 -7.51
C ILE A 437 13.16 9.53 -6.02
N LYS A 438 13.65 8.59 -5.20
CA LYS A 438 13.41 8.56 -3.76
C LYS A 438 14.49 9.27 -2.95
N TRP A 439 15.74 9.32 -3.40
CA TRP A 439 16.82 10.04 -2.71
C TRP A 439 16.53 11.51 -2.41
N PRO A 440 15.94 12.30 -3.31
CA PRO A 440 15.58 13.68 -3.00
C PRO A 440 14.63 13.84 -1.80
N GLU A 441 13.75 12.85 -1.54
CA GLU A 441 12.87 12.84 -0.37
C GLU A 441 13.67 12.65 0.92
N VAL A 442 14.66 11.75 0.91
CA VAL A 442 15.58 11.52 2.04
C VAL A 442 16.34 12.80 2.37
N TYR A 443 17.01 13.40 1.36
CA TYR A 443 17.80 14.63 1.58
C TYR A 443 16.91 15.80 2.03
N LYS A 444 15.73 15.98 1.43
CA LYS A 444 14.81 17.03 1.83
C LYS A 444 14.41 16.89 3.30
N PHE A 445 14.10 15.68 3.73
CA PHE A 445 13.72 15.40 5.12
C PHE A 445 14.89 15.62 6.08
N GLU A 446 16.06 15.06 5.80
CA GLU A 446 17.24 15.12 6.67
C GLU A 446 17.86 16.52 6.79
N HIS A 447 17.71 17.35 5.77
CA HIS A 447 18.31 18.69 5.73
C HIS A 447 17.32 19.81 6.10
N THR A 448 16.06 19.48 6.41
CA THR A 448 15.06 20.47 6.82
C THR A 448 14.92 20.49 8.34
N PRO A 449 15.26 21.58 9.03
CA PRO A 449 15.08 21.68 10.48
C PRO A 449 13.61 21.44 10.88
N HIS A 450 13.42 20.67 11.92
CA HIS A 450 12.10 20.36 12.46
C HIS A 450 11.83 21.15 13.75
N PRO A 451 10.60 21.61 14.02
CA PRO A 451 10.27 22.34 15.26
C PRO A 451 10.73 21.68 16.56
N VAL A 452 10.71 20.34 16.64
CA VAL A 452 11.17 19.59 17.81
C VAL A 452 12.67 19.78 18.09
N GLU A 453 13.49 20.08 17.09
CA GLU A 453 14.93 20.35 17.29
C GLU A 453 15.15 21.68 18.00
N PHE A 454 14.29 22.67 17.73
CA PHE A 454 14.32 23.94 18.47
C PHE A 454 13.90 23.77 19.93
N GLU A 455 12.90 22.91 20.18
CA GLU A 455 12.52 22.56 21.56
C GLU A 455 13.68 21.90 22.31
N MET A 456 14.39 20.96 21.68
CA MET A 456 15.48 20.21 22.32
C MET A 456 16.78 20.99 22.46
N TYR A 457 17.13 21.85 21.48
CA TYR A 457 18.50 22.32 21.32
C TYR A 457 18.67 23.86 21.31
N TYR A 458 17.60 24.66 21.19
CA TYR A 458 17.72 26.09 20.97
C TYR A 458 18.44 26.84 22.10
N SER A 459 18.31 26.38 23.33
CA SER A 459 18.85 27.03 24.52
C SER A 459 20.03 26.28 25.17
N VAL A 460 20.69 25.36 24.46
CA VAL A 460 21.89 24.66 24.93
C VAL A 460 23.16 25.38 24.54
#